data_de67159c529c9316ac551e3208f0ef38
#
_entry.id   de67159c529c9316ac551e3208f0ef38
#
_cell.length_a   1.000
_cell.length_b   1.000
_cell.length_c   1.000
_cell.angle_alpha   90.00
_cell.angle_beta   90.00
_cell.angle_gamma   90.00
#
_symmetry.space_group_name_H-M   'P 1'
#
loop_
_entity.id
_entity.type
_entity.pdbx_description
1 polymer ?
#
loop_
_entity_poly.entity_id
_entity_poly.type
_entity_poly.pdbx_seq_one_letter_code
_entity_poly.pdbx_strand_id
1 'polypeptide(L)'
;MRWEDCLDYKVKKVRENSEQAKALLQLAKRRLESIKKRKKDEFPQLLIESYYEAIKELISTLLAIHGYKSYSHECLVLFMEEYYPIAFDEFQIKFLDSMRKLRSDIQYRGRDVADDYLERNNQTIEKIIEILLNLAENELSQ
;
A
#
# COMPACT_ATOMS: atom_id res chain seq x y z
N MET A 1 8.72 -13.81 -10.03
CA MET A 1 8.97 -12.44 -10.54
C MET A 1 9.84 -11.69 -9.56
N ARG A 2 10.76 -10.89 -10.06
CA ARG A 2 11.66 -10.07 -9.24
C ARG A 2 11.53 -8.61 -9.66
N TRP A 3 12.13 -7.70 -8.89
CA TRP A 3 12.09 -6.28 -9.18
C TRP A 3 12.59 -5.95 -10.59
N GLU A 4 13.67 -6.63 -11.04
CA GLU A 4 14.21 -6.42 -12.39
C GLU A 4 13.15 -6.69 -13.47
N ASP A 5 12.29 -7.67 -13.26
CA ASP A 5 11.21 -7.99 -14.20
C ASP A 5 10.20 -6.86 -14.27
N CYS A 6 9.98 -6.18 -13.15
CA CYS A 6 9.07 -5.03 -13.10
C CYS A 6 9.57 -3.88 -13.97
N LEU A 7 10.88 -3.65 -13.99
CA LEU A 7 11.48 -2.55 -14.74
C LEU A 7 11.33 -2.70 -16.26
N ASP A 8 11.03 -3.90 -16.74
CA ASP A 8 10.90 -4.13 -18.19
C ASP A 8 9.59 -3.54 -18.75
N TYR A 9 8.46 -3.74 -18.06
CA TYR A 9 7.16 -3.35 -18.61
C TYR A 9 6.21 -2.69 -17.62
N LYS A 10 6.37 -2.93 -16.33
CA LYS A 10 5.34 -2.65 -15.33
C LYS A 10 5.66 -1.45 -14.46
N VAL A 11 6.91 -1.05 -14.44
CA VAL A 11 7.37 0.11 -13.68
C VAL A 11 8.18 0.99 -14.63
N LYS A 12 7.84 2.27 -14.65
CA LYS A 12 8.53 3.24 -15.48
C LYS A 12 9.47 4.07 -14.61
N LYS A 13 10.70 4.27 -15.09
CA LYS A 13 11.61 5.22 -14.46
C LYS A 13 11.17 6.62 -14.85
N VAL A 14 10.96 7.48 -13.87
CA VAL A 14 10.53 8.86 -14.07
C VAL A 14 11.45 9.78 -13.28
N ARG A 15 11.27 11.08 -13.45
CA ARG A 15 12.02 12.05 -12.65
C ARG A 15 11.60 11.93 -11.18
N GLU A 16 12.57 11.96 -10.27
CA GLU A 16 12.28 12.04 -8.84
C GLU A 16 11.42 13.27 -8.58
N ASN A 17 10.35 13.10 -7.81
CA ASN A 17 9.37 14.17 -7.62
C ASN A 17 8.89 14.23 -6.19
N SER A 18 9.54 15.07 -5.38
CA SER A 18 9.18 15.24 -3.98
C SER A 18 7.82 15.92 -3.80
N GLU A 19 7.42 16.79 -4.72
CA GLU A 19 6.11 17.44 -4.64
C GLU A 19 4.98 16.45 -4.86
N GLN A 20 5.13 15.55 -5.84
CA GLN A 20 4.18 14.47 -6.06
C GLN A 20 4.16 13.52 -4.87
N ALA A 21 5.32 13.18 -4.32
CA ALA A 21 5.41 12.32 -3.15
C ALA A 21 4.66 12.92 -1.95
N LYS A 22 4.82 14.21 -1.70
CA LYS A 22 4.09 14.92 -0.64
C LYS A 22 2.58 14.88 -0.87
N ALA A 23 2.15 15.07 -2.12
CA ALA A 23 0.73 15.02 -2.46
C ALA A 23 0.14 13.62 -2.24
N LEU A 24 0.88 12.57 -2.62
CA LEU A 24 0.45 11.19 -2.41
C LEU A 24 0.38 10.84 -0.92
N LEU A 25 1.36 11.30 -0.14
CA LEU A 25 1.35 11.11 1.32
C LEU A 25 0.12 11.79 1.94
N GLN A 26 -0.17 13.02 1.52
CA GLN A 26 -1.34 13.74 2.00
C GLN A 26 -2.63 13.01 1.66
N LEU A 27 -2.75 12.49 0.44
CA LEU A 27 -3.91 11.71 0.03
C LEU A 27 -4.07 10.44 0.87
N ALA A 28 -2.96 9.73 1.13
CA ALA A 28 -2.97 8.55 1.99
C ALA A 28 -3.49 8.88 3.39
N LYS A 29 -3.02 9.98 3.97
CA LYS A 29 -3.47 10.43 5.30
C LYS A 29 -4.96 10.74 5.31
N ARG A 30 -5.48 11.36 4.24
CA ARG A 30 -6.91 11.65 4.11
C ARG A 30 -7.73 10.36 3.97
N ARG A 31 -7.22 9.36 3.26
CA ARG A 31 -7.88 8.07 3.16
C ARG A 31 -7.97 7.39 4.54
N LEU A 32 -6.89 7.44 5.31
CA LEU A 32 -6.87 6.88 6.66
C LEU A 32 -7.85 7.59 7.59
N GLU A 33 -7.93 8.90 7.51
CA GLU A 33 -8.90 9.70 8.25
C GLU A 33 -10.33 9.30 7.89
N SER A 34 -10.62 9.16 6.61
CA SER A 34 -11.92 8.72 6.11
C SER A 34 -12.30 7.33 6.64
N ILE A 35 -11.33 6.41 6.67
CA ILE A 35 -11.56 5.07 7.20
C ILE A 35 -11.97 5.14 8.67
N LYS A 36 -11.28 5.93 9.48
CA LYS A 36 -11.62 6.09 10.90
C LYS A 36 -13.07 6.55 11.10
N LYS A 37 -13.54 7.46 10.25
CA LYS A 37 -14.89 7.99 10.33
C LYS A 37 -15.96 6.97 9.93
N ARG A 38 -15.63 6.03 9.03
CA ARG A 38 -16.57 5.05 8.49
C ARG A 38 -16.49 3.68 9.16
N LYS A 39 -15.46 3.44 9.96
CA LYS A 39 -15.08 2.10 10.41
C LYS A 39 -16.20 1.32 11.11
N LYS A 40 -17.11 2.00 11.83
CA LYS A 40 -18.18 1.35 12.57
C LYS A 40 -19.38 0.96 11.71
N ASP A 41 -19.61 1.70 10.63
CA ASP A 41 -20.86 1.61 9.86
C ASP A 41 -20.65 1.12 8.42
N GLU A 42 -19.42 0.89 8.01
CA GLU A 42 -19.10 0.51 6.64
C GLU A 42 -19.01 -1.01 6.49
N PHE A 43 -19.33 -1.49 5.29
CA PHE A 43 -19.18 -2.90 4.96
C PHE A 43 -17.69 -3.27 4.94
N PRO A 44 -17.33 -4.48 5.47
CA PRO A 44 -15.92 -4.90 5.53
C PRO A 44 -15.20 -4.86 4.18
N GLN A 45 -15.87 -5.25 3.10
CA GLN A 45 -15.28 -5.24 1.75
C GLN A 45 -14.81 -3.84 1.36
N LEU A 46 -15.62 -2.82 1.64
CA LEU A 46 -15.30 -1.44 1.29
C LEU A 46 -14.18 -0.87 2.15
N LEU A 47 -14.14 -1.26 3.42
CA LEU A 47 -13.04 -0.88 4.31
C LEU A 47 -11.72 -1.50 3.86
N ILE A 48 -11.74 -2.77 3.46
CA ILE A 48 -10.55 -3.48 2.96
C ILE A 48 -10.01 -2.77 1.72
N GLU A 49 -10.89 -2.42 0.77
CA GLU A 49 -10.49 -1.67 -0.42
C GLU A 49 -9.85 -0.33 -0.04
N SER A 50 -10.45 0.38 0.92
CA SER A 50 -9.95 1.68 1.37
C SER A 50 -8.58 1.55 2.05
N TYR A 51 -8.39 0.55 2.90
CA TYR A 51 -7.09 0.29 3.51
C TYR A 51 -6.03 -0.03 2.46
N TYR A 52 -6.37 -0.87 1.49
CA TYR A 52 -5.43 -1.21 0.43
C TYR A 52 -5.05 0.02 -0.40
N GLU A 53 -6.02 0.89 -0.73
CA GLU A 53 -5.74 2.13 -1.45
C GLU A 53 -4.79 3.04 -0.66
N ALA A 54 -4.97 3.14 0.66
CA ALA A 54 -4.07 3.91 1.50
C ALA A 54 -2.65 3.33 1.48
N ILE A 55 -2.52 2.01 1.61
CA ILE A 55 -1.23 1.32 1.54
C ILE A 55 -0.57 1.56 0.18
N LYS A 56 -1.34 1.42 -0.89
CA LYS A 56 -0.84 1.66 -2.25
C LYS A 56 -0.33 3.10 -2.42
N GLU A 57 -1.06 4.08 -1.92
CA GLU A 57 -0.64 5.49 -1.98
C GLU A 57 0.67 5.72 -1.21
N LEU A 58 0.84 5.07 -0.06
CA LEU A 58 2.06 5.19 0.72
C LEU A 58 3.26 4.59 0.00
N ILE A 59 3.09 3.42 -0.61
CA ILE A 59 4.16 2.80 -1.40
C ILE A 59 4.45 3.66 -2.64
N SER A 60 3.42 4.21 -3.27
CA SER A 60 3.57 5.11 -4.42
C SER A 60 4.33 6.39 -4.05
N THR A 61 4.16 6.86 -2.81
CA THR A 61 4.95 7.98 -2.28
C THR A 61 6.45 7.64 -2.31
N LEU A 62 6.81 6.45 -1.83
CA LEU A 62 8.21 6.00 -1.83
C LEU A 62 8.74 5.80 -3.25
N LEU A 63 7.92 5.24 -4.14
CA LEU A 63 8.28 5.11 -5.56
C LEU A 63 8.59 6.48 -6.19
N ALA A 64 7.75 7.47 -5.93
CA ALA A 64 7.96 8.82 -6.47
C ALA A 64 9.26 9.44 -5.97
N ILE A 65 9.60 9.21 -4.71
CA ILE A 65 10.87 9.68 -4.13
C ILE A 65 12.07 9.06 -4.86
N HIS A 66 11.98 7.79 -5.23
CA HIS A 66 13.04 7.09 -5.94
C HIS A 66 13.00 7.26 -7.45
N GLY A 67 12.00 7.97 -7.98
CA GLY A 67 11.89 8.22 -9.41
C GLY A 67 11.30 7.06 -10.19
N TYR A 68 10.26 6.43 -9.65
CA TYR A 68 9.55 5.34 -10.32
C TYR A 68 8.04 5.56 -10.28
N LYS A 69 7.36 5.03 -11.30
CA LYS A 69 5.91 4.96 -11.34
C LYS A 69 5.52 3.53 -11.70
N SER A 70 4.71 2.89 -10.87
CA SER A 70 4.30 1.52 -11.11
C SER A 70 2.90 1.47 -11.73
N TYR A 71 2.75 0.58 -12.72
CA TYR A 71 1.48 0.24 -13.34
C TYR A 71 0.99 -1.15 -12.90
N SER A 72 1.64 -1.74 -11.90
CA SER A 72 1.35 -3.07 -11.41
C SER A 72 1.32 -3.08 -9.89
N HIS A 73 0.25 -3.62 -9.32
CA HIS A 73 0.13 -3.78 -7.86
C HIS A 73 1.14 -4.79 -7.31
N GLU A 74 1.44 -5.84 -8.08
CA GLU A 74 2.42 -6.84 -7.67
C GLU A 74 3.81 -6.23 -7.51
N CYS A 75 4.16 -5.30 -8.39
CA CYS A 75 5.46 -4.63 -8.34
C CYS A 75 5.62 -3.67 -7.16
N LEU A 76 4.53 -3.24 -6.53
CA LEU A 76 4.60 -2.44 -5.31
C LEU A 76 5.27 -3.21 -4.18
N VAL A 77 4.91 -4.47 -4.01
CA VAL A 77 5.50 -5.33 -2.98
C VAL A 77 6.97 -5.61 -3.30
N LEU A 78 7.26 -5.91 -4.57
CA LEU A 78 8.64 -6.16 -5.01
C LEU A 78 9.54 -4.94 -4.83
N PHE A 79 8.99 -3.73 -5.06
CA PHE A 79 9.71 -2.49 -4.77
C PHE A 79 10.11 -2.40 -3.30
N MET A 80 9.18 -2.72 -2.40
CA MET A 80 9.46 -2.68 -0.96
C MET A 80 10.56 -3.67 -0.57
N GLU A 81 10.53 -4.86 -1.13
CA GLU A 81 11.57 -5.86 -0.87
C GLU A 81 12.94 -5.41 -1.36
N GLU A 82 13.00 -4.74 -2.50
CA GLU A 82 14.27 -4.27 -3.08
C GLU A 82 14.84 -3.07 -2.37
N TYR A 83 14.03 -2.05 -2.10
CA TYR A 83 14.52 -0.77 -1.57
C TYR A 83 14.45 -0.67 -0.06
N TYR A 84 13.61 -1.45 0.59
CA TYR A 84 13.42 -1.42 2.05
C TYR A 84 13.38 -2.85 2.59
N PRO A 85 14.47 -3.64 2.39
CA PRO A 85 14.44 -5.08 2.68
C PRO A 85 14.26 -5.43 4.16
N ILE A 86 14.54 -4.50 5.07
CA ILE A 86 14.39 -4.74 6.50
C ILE A 86 13.13 -4.08 7.09
N ALA A 87 12.36 -3.35 6.27
CA ALA A 87 11.17 -2.65 6.76
C ALA A 87 10.07 -3.61 7.19
N PHE A 88 9.89 -4.69 6.41
CA PHE A 88 8.87 -5.70 6.67
C PHE A 88 9.50 -7.07 6.84
N ASP A 89 8.93 -7.86 7.76
CA ASP A 89 9.29 -9.26 7.88
C ASP A 89 8.57 -10.10 6.82
N GLU A 90 8.89 -11.39 6.74
CA GLU A 90 8.29 -12.30 5.77
C GLU A 90 6.77 -12.39 5.90
N PHE A 91 6.27 -12.41 7.13
CA PHE A 91 4.83 -12.46 7.37
C PHE A 91 4.13 -11.22 6.82
N GLN A 92 4.69 -10.02 7.05
CA GLN A 92 4.12 -8.77 6.57
C GLN A 92 4.11 -8.68 5.05
N ILE A 93 5.17 -9.14 4.39
CA ILE A 93 5.24 -9.19 2.93
C ILE A 93 4.16 -10.12 2.37
N LYS A 94 4.01 -11.30 2.96
CA LYS A 94 2.97 -12.25 2.53
C LYS A 94 1.58 -11.69 2.77
N PHE A 95 1.40 -10.99 3.88
CA PHE A 95 0.12 -10.34 4.20
C PHE A 95 -0.22 -9.25 3.18
N LEU A 96 0.74 -8.41 2.82
CA LEU A 96 0.54 -7.40 1.77
C LEU A 96 0.11 -8.03 0.45
N ASP A 97 0.75 -9.10 0.05
CA ASP A 97 0.40 -9.79 -1.19
C ASP A 97 -1.00 -10.42 -1.10
N SER A 98 -1.35 -10.96 0.06
CA SER A 98 -2.70 -11.50 0.27
C SER A 98 -3.78 -10.41 0.22
N MET A 99 -3.49 -9.22 0.75
CA MET A 99 -4.41 -8.08 0.65
C MET A 99 -4.60 -7.64 -0.80
N ARG A 100 -3.52 -7.63 -1.58
CA ARG A 100 -3.60 -7.31 -3.01
C ARG A 100 -4.55 -8.25 -3.73
N LYS A 101 -4.40 -9.56 -3.48
CA LYS A 101 -5.25 -10.58 -4.08
C LYS A 101 -6.70 -10.46 -3.63
N LEU A 102 -6.90 -10.24 -2.33
CA LEU A 102 -8.24 -10.07 -1.77
C LEU A 102 -8.95 -8.85 -2.36
N ARG A 103 -8.25 -7.72 -2.43
CA ARG A 103 -8.79 -6.50 -3.03
C ARG A 103 -9.19 -6.75 -4.49
N SER A 104 -8.36 -7.45 -5.24
CA SER A 104 -8.65 -7.79 -6.62
C SER A 104 -9.91 -8.67 -6.73
N ASP A 105 -10.04 -9.67 -5.86
CA ASP A 105 -11.22 -10.53 -5.83
C ASP A 105 -12.49 -9.76 -5.47
N ILE A 106 -12.41 -8.84 -4.53
CA ILE A 106 -13.54 -7.98 -4.17
C ILE A 106 -13.94 -7.12 -5.36
N GLN A 107 -12.99 -6.45 -5.98
CA GLN A 107 -13.25 -5.46 -7.03
C GLN A 107 -13.77 -6.11 -8.31
N TYR A 108 -13.19 -7.24 -8.72
CA TYR A 108 -13.49 -7.84 -10.02
C TYR A 108 -14.44 -9.03 -9.95
N ARG A 109 -14.61 -9.63 -8.77
CA ARG A 109 -15.47 -10.83 -8.61
C ARG A 109 -16.57 -10.63 -7.57
N GLY A 110 -16.60 -9.49 -6.90
CA GLY A 110 -17.57 -9.21 -5.86
C GLY A 110 -17.46 -10.14 -4.66
N ARG A 111 -16.26 -10.65 -4.36
CA ARG A 111 -16.05 -11.59 -3.28
C ARG A 111 -16.47 -11.02 -1.93
N ASP A 112 -17.24 -11.79 -1.16
CA ASP A 112 -17.54 -11.46 0.21
C ASP A 112 -16.36 -11.78 1.12
N VAL A 113 -16.31 -11.09 2.25
CA VAL A 113 -15.28 -11.27 3.26
C VAL A 113 -15.96 -11.58 4.58
N ALA A 114 -15.33 -12.43 5.39
CA ALA A 114 -15.84 -12.73 6.73
C ALA A 114 -15.97 -11.45 7.54
N ASP A 115 -17.08 -11.33 8.30
CA ASP A 115 -17.39 -10.12 9.06
C ASP A 115 -16.28 -9.76 10.07
N ASP A 116 -15.55 -10.77 10.56
CA ASP A 116 -14.47 -10.57 11.54
C ASP A 116 -13.09 -10.37 10.91
N TYR A 117 -12.99 -10.28 9.56
CA TYR A 117 -11.69 -10.15 8.90
C TYR A 117 -10.88 -8.97 9.44
N LEU A 118 -11.49 -7.79 9.50
CA LEU A 118 -10.79 -6.58 9.97
C LEU A 118 -10.41 -6.69 11.45
N GLU A 119 -11.30 -7.24 12.26
CA GLU A 119 -11.01 -7.44 13.68
C GLU A 119 -9.80 -8.33 13.87
N ARG A 120 -9.73 -9.46 13.15
CA ARG A 120 -8.61 -10.40 13.23
C ARG A 120 -7.30 -9.85 12.68
N ASN A 121 -7.37 -8.96 11.69
CA ASN A 121 -6.19 -8.49 10.95
C ASN A 121 -5.85 -7.02 11.22
N ASN A 122 -6.61 -6.35 12.07
CA ASN A 122 -6.49 -4.91 12.29
C ASN A 122 -5.07 -4.52 12.75
N GLN A 123 -4.49 -5.26 13.70
CA GLN A 123 -3.16 -4.95 14.22
C GLN A 123 -2.09 -5.06 13.12
N THR A 124 -2.18 -6.08 12.28
CA THR A 124 -1.25 -6.27 11.16
C THR A 124 -1.37 -5.13 10.17
N ILE A 125 -2.59 -4.76 9.79
CA ILE A 125 -2.85 -3.66 8.85
C ILE A 125 -2.31 -2.35 9.41
N GLU A 126 -2.62 -2.04 10.65
CA GLU A 126 -2.19 -0.80 11.29
C GLU A 126 -0.66 -0.72 11.42
N LYS A 127 -0.02 -1.83 11.71
CA LYS A 127 1.44 -1.88 11.82
C LYS A 127 2.11 -1.63 10.46
N ILE A 128 1.59 -2.23 9.41
CA ILE A 128 2.10 -2.01 8.05
C ILE A 128 1.96 -0.53 7.68
N ILE A 129 0.80 0.06 7.95
CA ILE A 129 0.55 1.48 7.66
C ILE A 129 1.50 2.37 8.46
N GLU A 130 1.70 2.08 9.74
CA GLU A 130 2.63 2.82 10.60
C GLU A 130 4.06 2.79 10.03
N ILE A 131 4.53 1.62 9.62
CA ILE A 131 5.86 1.46 9.03
C ILE A 131 5.97 2.31 7.76
N LEU A 132 4.97 2.24 6.88
CA LEU A 132 4.98 2.99 5.63
C LEU A 132 4.92 4.51 5.85
N LEU A 133 4.10 4.96 6.79
CA LEU A 133 4.02 6.38 7.15
C LEU A 133 5.37 6.90 7.66
N ASN A 134 6.00 6.13 8.55
CA ASN A 134 7.30 6.52 9.09
C ASN A 134 8.38 6.59 8.01
N LEU A 135 8.41 5.60 7.10
CA LEU A 135 9.35 5.61 5.98
C LEU A 135 9.13 6.83 5.09
N ALA A 136 7.89 7.12 4.72
CA ALA A 136 7.58 8.23 3.84
C ALA A 136 7.95 9.57 4.49
N GLU A 137 7.61 9.76 5.74
CA GLU A 137 7.90 11.00 6.46
C GLU A 137 9.42 11.20 6.64
N ASN A 138 10.14 10.13 6.96
CA ASN A 138 11.60 10.20 7.11
C ASN A 138 12.28 10.53 5.77
N GLU A 139 11.86 9.88 4.69
CA GLU A 139 12.44 10.14 3.37
C GLU A 139 12.17 11.58 2.92
N LEU A 140 10.98 12.11 3.17
CA LEU A 140 10.61 13.46 2.76
C LEU A 140 11.21 14.55 3.62
N SER A 141 11.69 14.23 4.82
CA SER A 141 12.32 15.20 5.71
C SER A 141 13.83 15.38 5.48
N GLN A 142 14.38 14.59 4.58
CA GLN A 142 15.81 14.66 4.26
C GLN A 142 16.13 15.67 3.17
#